data_142c8c296cdb82f38be5f6a606fcb45e
#
_entry.id   142c8c296cdb82f38be5f6a606fcb45e
#
_cell.length_a   1.000
_cell.length_b   1.000
_cell.length_c   1.000
_cell.angle_alpha   90.00
_cell.angle_beta   90.00
_cell.angle_gamma   90.00
#
_symmetry.space_group_name_H-M   'P 1'
#
loop_
_entity.id
_entity.type
_entity.pdbx_description
1 polymer ?
#
loop_
_entity_poly.entity_id
_entity_poly.type
_entity_poly.pdbx_seq_one_letter_code
_entity_poly.pdbx_strand_id
1 'polypeptide(L)'
;MLEIEDLSVGIGGKQVLSNVNLRIGPGETHALFGPNGTGKTTLLNAIAGIPRYTVTGGRIVFKGRDITQMSMDERARLGIGMAFQRPPALRGLKLKDLVKIINPHAETTAILKRMDFEEFAGRDVNRGFSGGEIKRSEMVQLLAQQPDLVMLDEPDSGVDLENIKLIGDAINQLTQKDVRPSLRTKSGIIITHFGHILDYMRTDRAHVMLGGSIVCSGNPAEILDQIKKNGYEGCVACLCPA
;
A
#
# COMPACT_ATOMS: atom_id res chain seq x y z
N MET A 1 -9.18 -10.93 -5.84
CA MET A 1 -8.76 -10.55 -4.49
C MET A 1 -9.47 -9.27 -4.04
N LEU A 2 -9.25 -8.15 -4.72
CA LEU A 2 -9.95 -6.87 -4.49
C LEU A 2 -10.65 -6.44 -5.78
N GLU A 3 -11.92 -6.01 -5.67
CA GLU A 3 -12.70 -5.43 -6.76
C GLU A 3 -13.34 -4.14 -6.28
N ILE A 4 -13.15 -3.06 -7.03
CA ILE A 4 -13.69 -1.73 -6.78
C ILE A 4 -14.52 -1.37 -7.99
N GLU A 5 -15.79 -1.06 -7.79
CA GLU A 5 -16.75 -0.79 -8.85
C GLU A 5 -17.40 0.57 -8.61
N ASP A 6 -17.22 1.47 -9.58
CA ASP A 6 -17.79 2.83 -9.65
C ASP A 6 -17.63 3.64 -8.37
N LEU A 7 -16.51 3.40 -7.64
CA LEU A 7 -16.28 3.96 -6.32
C LEU A 7 -16.15 5.48 -6.36
N SER A 8 -16.98 6.13 -5.59
CA SER A 8 -16.94 7.57 -5.33
C SER A 8 -16.74 7.81 -3.84
N VAL A 9 -15.81 8.73 -3.49
CA VAL A 9 -15.42 9.00 -2.10
C VAL A 9 -15.38 10.50 -1.84
N GLY A 10 -15.97 10.90 -0.71
CA GLY A 10 -15.95 12.27 -0.21
C GLY A 10 -15.14 12.44 1.06
N ILE A 11 -14.63 13.66 1.29
CA ILE A 11 -13.97 14.09 2.52
C ILE A 11 -14.58 15.43 2.92
N GLY A 12 -15.21 15.51 4.11
CA GLY A 12 -15.80 16.75 4.59
C GLY A 12 -16.83 17.38 3.63
N GLY A 13 -17.62 16.56 2.94
CA GLY A 13 -18.63 17.00 1.97
C GLY A 13 -18.10 17.29 0.56
N LYS A 14 -16.76 17.27 0.35
CA LYS A 14 -16.15 17.45 -0.99
C LYS A 14 -15.83 16.08 -1.61
N GLN A 15 -16.29 15.84 -2.83
CA GLN A 15 -15.93 14.65 -3.59
C GLN A 15 -14.46 14.72 -4.02
N VAL A 16 -13.75 13.61 -3.83
CA VAL A 16 -12.32 13.47 -4.14
C VAL A 16 -12.10 12.35 -5.15
N LEU A 17 -12.85 11.25 -5.03
CA LEU A 17 -12.83 10.16 -6.02
C LEU A 17 -14.17 10.09 -6.74
N SER A 18 -14.13 9.79 -8.05
CA SER A 18 -15.31 9.67 -8.90
C SER A 18 -15.17 8.45 -9.81
N ASN A 19 -16.11 7.53 -9.71
CA ASN A 19 -16.24 6.36 -10.59
C ASN A 19 -14.92 5.57 -10.74
N VAL A 20 -14.21 5.33 -9.63
CA VAL A 20 -12.98 4.55 -9.65
C VAL A 20 -13.33 3.08 -9.83
N ASN A 21 -12.74 2.46 -10.85
CA ASN A 21 -12.82 1.03 -11.11
C ASN A 21 -11.42 0.42 -11.04
N LEU A 22 -11.25 -0.63 -10.21
CA LEU A 22 -9.97 -1.32 -10.03
C LEU A 22 -10.22 -2.78 -9.68
N ARG A 23 -9.50 -3.67 -10.35
CA ARG A 23 -9.50 -5.09 -10.02
C ARG A 23 -8.09 -5.59 -9.81
N ILE A 24 -7.86 -6.28 -8.68
CA ILE A 24 -6.58 -6.91 -8.33
C ILE A 24 -6.86 -8.38 -8.06
N GLY A 25 -6.23 -9.24 -8.84
CA GLY A 25 -6.31 -10.69 -8.69
C GLY A 25 -5.50 -11.20 -7.49
N PRO A 26 -5.73 -12.45 -7.07
CA PRO A 26 -4.86 -13.12 -6.11
C PRO A 26 -3.41 -13.17 -6.62
N GLY A 27 -2.44 -12.82 -5.77
CA GLY A 27 -1.02 -12.83 -6.11
C GLY A 27 -0.53 -11.65 -6.95
N GLU A 28 -1.40 -10.71 -7.33
CA GLU A 28 -1.03 -9.53 -8.10
C GLU A 28 -0.60 -8.37 -7.18
N THR A 29 0.41 -7.65 -7.63
CA THR A 29 0.88 -6.40 -7.01
C THR A 29 0.80 -5.27 -8.02
N HIS A 30 0.03 -4.24 -7.69
CA HIS A 30 -0.23 -3.12 -8.57
C HIS A 30 0.45 -1.84 -8.06
N ALA A 31 1.08 -1.10 -8.97
CA ALA A 31 1.59 0.24 -8.70
C ALA A 31 0.52 1.30 -9.05
N LEU A 32 0.39 2.33 -8.24
CA LEU A 32 -0.51 3.45 -8.50
C LEU A 32 0.27 4.75 -8.58
N PHE A 33 0.29 5.34 -9.76
CA PHE A 33 0.95 6.61 -10.08
C PHE A 33 -0.05 7.76 -10.21
N GLY A 34 0.45 8.97 -10.12
CA GLY A 34 -0.31 10.19 -10.37
C GLY A 34 0.26 11.38 -9.60
N PRO A 35 -0.03 12.61 -10.02
CA PRO A 35 0.37 13.84 -9.31
C PRO A 35 -0.18 13.90 -7.88
N ASN A 36 0.38 14.80 -7.07
CA ASN A 36 -0.16 15.07 -5.73
C ASN A 36 -1.60 15.58 -5.83
N GLY A 37 -2.45 15.17 -4.89
CA GLY A 37 -3.84 15.61 -4.83
C GLY A 37 -4.81 14.89 -5.76
N THR A 38 -4.38 13.88 -6.54
CA THR A 38 -5.27 13.12 -7.45
C THR A 38 -6.13 12.06 -6.77
N GLY A 39 -5.97 11.85 -5.45
CA GLY A 39 -6.82 10.92 -4.70
C GLY A 39 -6.20 9.54 -4.40
N LYS A 40 -4.92 9.29 -4.71
CA LYS A 40 -4.25 8.00 -4.46
C LYS A 40 -4.35 7.56 -2.99
N THR A 41 -3.90 8.40 -2.06
CA THR A 41 -4.02 8.18 -0.61
C THR A 41 -5.48 8.04 -0.17
N THR A 42 -6.39 8.80 -0.79
CA THR A 42 -7.84 8.70 -0.53
C THR A 42 -8.37 7.31 -0.89
N LEU A 43 -7.92 6.75 -2.02
CA LEU A 43 -8.30 5.41 -2.42
C LEU A 43 -7.85 4.35 -1.41
N LEU A 44 -6.57 4.37 -0.98
CA LEU A 44 -6.08 3.42 0.03
C LEU A 44 -6.84 3.57 1.37
N ASN A 45 -7.07 4.80 1.81
CA ASN A 45 -7.79 5.06 3.05
C ASN A 45 -9.27 4.62 2.99
N ALA A 46 -9.92 4.77 1.83
CA ALA A 46 -11.28 4.27 1.61
C ALA A 46 -11.31 2.74 1.64
N ILE A 47 -10.32 2.05 1.02
CA ILE A 47 -10.20 0.58 1.08
C ILE A 47 -9.92 0.13 2.52
N ALA A 48 -9.10 0.85 3.28
CA ALA A 48 -8.82 0.55 4.69
C ALA A 48 -10.03 0.80 5.61
N GLY A 49 -11.04 1.55 5.17
CA GLY A 49 -12.22 1.87 5.96
C GLY A 49 -12.01 2.96 6.99
N ILE A 50 -11.10 3.90 6.73
CA ILE A 50 -10.84 5.03 7.64
C ILE A 50 -12.06 5.97 7.63
N PRO A 51 -12.69 6.27 8.78
CA PRO A 51 -14.01 6.91 8.86
C PRO A 51 -14.11 8.30 8.22
N ARG A 52 -12.99 9.01 8.09
CA ARG A 52 -12.92 10.34 7.44
C ARG A 52 -13.26 10.28 5.94
N TYR A 53 -13.08 9.12 5.30
CA TYR A 53 -13.24 8.90 3.87
C TYR A 53 -14.58 8.20 3.62
N THR A 54 -15.62 8.99 3.30
CA THR A 54 -16.98 8.49 3.16
C THR A 54 -17.21 7.98 1.74
N VAL A 55 -17.58 6.72 1.58
CA VAL A 55 -18.04 6.18 0.30
C VAL A 55 -19.40 6.77 -0.01
N THR A 56 -19.51 7.53 -1.13
CA THR A 56 -20.73 8.20 -1.59
C THR A 56 -21.40 7.48 -2.75
N GLY A 57 -20.72 6.51 -3.38
CA GLY A 57 -21.25 5.69 -4.46
C GLY A 57 -20.31 4.52 -4.75
N GLY A 58 -20.85 3.51 -5.44
CA GLY A 58 -20.11 2.30 -5.79
C GLY A 58 -19.91 1.34 -4.63
N ARG A 59 -19.02 0.36 -4.81
CA ARG A 59 -18.74 -0.66 -3.80
C ARG A 59 -17.28 -1.13 -3.79
N ILE A 60 -16.87 -1.70 -2.67
CA ILE A 60 -15.56 -2.32 -2.46
C ILE A 60 -15.80 -3.78 -2.06
N VAL A 61 -15.32 -4.71 -2.86
CA VAL A 61 -15.44 -6.15 -2.62
C VAL A 61 -14.04 -6.74 -2.37
N PHE A 62 -13.86 -7.42 -1.25
CA PHE A 62 -12.63 -8.10 -0.88
C PHE A 62 -12.87 -9.58 -0.62
N LYS A 63 -12.17 -10.45 -1.34
CA LYS A 63 -12.35 -11.92 -1.30
C LYS A 63 -13.81 -12.34 -1.51
N GLY A 64 -14.53 -11.68 -2.43
CA GLY A 64 -15.93 -11.95 -2.73
C GLY A 64 -16.93 -11.39 -1.72
N ARG A 65 -16.47 -10.69 -0.68
CA ARG A 65 -17.33 -10.07 0.35
C ARG A 65 -17.38 -8.56 0.13
N ASP A 66 -18.57 -7.97 0.11
CA ASP A 66 -18.74 -6.53 0.15
C ASP A 66 -18.28 -5.99 1.51
N ILE A 67 -17.28 -5.11 1.49
CA ILE A 67 -16.69 -4.49 2.68
C ILE A 67 -16.98 -2.99 2.77
N THR A 68 -17.81 -2.46 1.88
CA THR A 68 -18.03 -1.02 1.71
C THR A 68 -18.41 -0.32 3.02
N GLN A 69 -19.24 -0.95 3.83
CA GLN A 69 -19.72 -0.41 5.11
C GLN A 69 -19.01 -1.02 6.34
N MET A 70 -18.02 -1.90 6.15
CA MET A 70 -17.29 -2.51 7.25
C MET A 70 -16.33 -1.52 7.90
N SER A 71 -16.15 -1.61 9.21
CA SER A 71 -15.19 -0.80 9.97
C SER A 71 -13.73 -1.18 9.63
N MET A 72 -12.80 -0.28 9.95
CA MET A 72 -11.37 -0.49 9.70
C MET A 72 -10.83 -1.76 10.40
N ASP A 73 -11.25 -2.03 11.63
CA ASP A 73 -10.83 -3.21 12.39
C ASP A 73 -11.40 -4.51 11.82
N GLU A 74 -12.63 -4.52 11.33
CA GLU A 74 -13.22 -5.66 10.62
C GLU A 74 -12.45 -5.97 9.33
N ARG A 75 -12.10 -4.94 8.53
CA ARG A 75 -11.31 -5.11 7.31
C ARG A 75 -9.89 -5.59 7.62
N ALA A 76 -9.26 -5.09 8.69
CA ALA A 76 -7.95 -5.55 9.13
C ALA A 76 -7.98 -7.05 9.52
N ARG A 77 -9.04 -7.51 10.23
CA ARG A 77 -9.24 -8.94 10.56
C ARG A 77 -9.50 -9.81 9.33
N LEU A 78 -10.06 -9.26 8.24
CA LEU A 78 -10.21 -9.98 6.97
C LEU A 78 -8.88 -10.15 6.21
N GLY A 79 -7.81 -9.47 6.65
CA GLY A 79 -6.48 -9.57 6.07
C GLY A 79 -6.08 -8.37 5.20
N ILE A 80 -6.65 -7.19 5.43
CA ILE A 80 -6.18 -5.93 4.82
C ILE A 80 -5.14 -5.30 5.75
N GLY A 81 -3.93 -5.04 5.25
CA GLY A 81 -2.86 -4.35 5.96
C GLY A 81 -2.46 -3.07 5.22
N MET A 82 -2.17 -2.01 5.98
CA MET A 82 -1.77 -0.73 5.42
C MET A 82 -0.62 -0.11 6.19
N ALA A 83 0.42 0.37 5.47
CA ALA A 83 1.40 1.30 5.99
C ALA A 83 0.89 2.73 5.79
N PHE A 84 0.93 3.52 6.84
CA PHE A 84 0.44 4.90 6.82
C PHE A 84 1.52 5.86 6.34
N GLN A 85 1.14 6.91 5.62
CA GLN A 85 2.07 7.98 5.25
C GLN A 85 2.66 8.67 6.50
N ARG A 86 1.87 8.79 7.57
CA ARG A 86 2.27 9.38 8.86
C ARG A 86 1.74 8.54 10.02
N PRO A 87 2.43 7.46 10.38
CA PRO A 87 1.98 6.60 11.48
C PRO A 87 2.16 7.32 12.83
N PRO A 88 1.28 7.07 13.81
CA PRO A 88 1.38 7.66 15.13
C PRO A 88 2.57 7.10 15.92
N ALA A 89 3.10 7.91 16.83
CA ALA A 89 4.02 7.45 17.87
C ALA A 89 3.22 6.96 19.09
N LEU A 90 3.50 5.73 19.53
CA LEU A 90 2.78 5.10 20.64
C LEU A 90 3.66 5.08 21.91
N ARG A 91 3.32 5.91 22.89
CA ARG A 91 4.05 5.95 24.16
C ARG A 91 3.69 4.77 25.04
N GLY A 92 4.72 4.17 25.68
CA GLY A 92 4.53 3.05 26.61
C GLY A 92 4.28 1.69 25.95
N LEU A 93 4.25 1.63 24.64
CA LEU A 93 4.15 0.39 23.88
C LEU A 93 5.44 0.13 23.12
N LYS A 94 6.18 -0.92 23.51
CA LYS A 94 7.43 -1.31 22.84
C LYS A 94 7.15 -2.01 21.52
N LEU A 95 8.06 -1.82 20.54
CA LEU A 95 7.90 -2.43 19.22
C LEU A 95 7.77 -3.97 19.29
N LYS A 96 8.60 -4.64 20.07
CA LYS A 96 8.52 -6.10 20.27
C LYS A 96 7.18 -6.54 20.84
N ASP A 97 6.59 -5.73 21.74
CA ASP A 97 5.31 -6.05 22.38
C ASP A 97 4.16 -5.83 21.40
N LEU A 98 4.21 -4.78 20.57
CA LEU A 98 3.24 -4.56 19.48
C LEU A 98 3.27 -5.74 18.48
N VAL A 99 4.46 -6.21 18.08
CA VAL A 99 4.58 -7.40 17.20
C VAL A 99 3.85 -8.61 17.80
N LYS A 100 4.00 -8.85 19.12
CA LYS A 100 3.30 -9.95 19.81
C LYS A 100 1.80 -9.74 19.97
N ILE A 101 1.35 -8.49 20.10
CA ILE A 101 -0.09 -8.14 20.08
C ILE A 101 -0.70 -8.40 18.70
N ILE A 102 0.00 -8.00 17.63
CA ILE A 102 -0.45 -8.23 16.25
C ILE A 102 -0.53 -9.74 15.95
N ASN A 103 0.51 -10.48 16.32
CA ASN A 103 0.57 -11.92 16.10
C ASN A 103 1.39 -12.60 17.23
N PRO A 104 0.71 -13.26 18.20
CA PRO A 104 1.39 -13.95 19.30
C PRO A 104 2.39 -15.03 18.86
N HIS A 105 2.20 -15.60 17.67
CA HIS A 105 3.09 -16.63 17.10
C HIS A 105 4.18 -16.07 16.19
N ALA A 106 4.25 -14.73 16.01
CA ALA A 106 5.26 -14.12 15.16
C ALA A 106 6.68 -14.37 15.72
N GLU A 107 7.58 -14.77 14.83
CA GLU A 107 9.02 -14.87 15.09
C GLU A 107 9.65 -13.46 15.17
N THR A 108 9.38 -12.74 16.28
CA THR A 108 9.71 -11.33 16.46
C THR A 108 11.17 -11.04 16.13
N THR A 109 12.12 -11.86 16.63
CA THR A 109 13.56 -11.68 16.40
C THR A 109 13.90 -11.82 14.92
N ALA A 110 13.32 -12.78 14.21
CA ALA A 110 13.56 -12.97 12.78
C ALA A 110 13.02 -11.81 11.95
N ILE A 111 11.83 -11.29 12.30
CA ILE A 111 11.23 -10.12 11.63
C ILE A 111 12.10 -8.87 11.83
N LEU A 112 12.52 -8.60 13.07
CA LEU A 112 13.37 -7.45 13.41
C LEU A 112 14.72 -7.54 12.69
N LYS A 113 15.38 -8.71 12.74
CA LYS A 113 16.66 -8.94 12.05
C LYS A 113 16.55 -8.70 10.54
N ARG A 114 15.45 -9.14 9.90
CA ARG A 114 15.21 -8.93 8.48
C ARG A 114 15.16 -7.46 8.09
N MET A 115 14.63 -6.64 8.98
CA MET A 115 14.52 -5.19 8.77
C MET A 115 15.72 -4.40 9.33
N ASP A 116 16.77 -5.10 9.80
CA ASP A 116 17.91 -4.48 10.49
C ASP A 116 17.42 -3.54 11.60
N PHE A 117 16.58 -4.09 12.52
CA PHE A 117 15.80 -3.28 13.46
C PHE A 117 15.80 -3.85 14.89
N GLU A 118 16.74 -4.75 15.22
CA GLU A 118 16.82 -5.41 16.53
C GLU A 118 17.03 -4.42 17.68
N GLU A 119 17.85 -3.38 17.48
CA GLU A 119 18.12 -2.35 18.48
C GLU A 119 16.89 -1.53 18.87
N PHE A 120 15.88 -1.49 17.99
CA PHE A 120 14.61 -0.77 18.21
C PHE A 120 13.56 -1.61 18.95
N ALA A 121 13.80 -2.90 19.19
CA ALA A 121 12.84 -3.82 19.82
C ALA A 121 12.28 -3.32 21.16
N GLY A 122 13.14 -2.72 21.98
CA GLY A 122 12.81 -2.17 23.31
C GLY A 122 12.38 -0.71 23.30
N ARG A 123 12.29 -0.04 22.14
CA ARG A 123 11.89 1.37 22.06
C ARG A 123 10.37 1.49 21.86
N ASP A 124 9.80 2.60 22.30
CA ASP A 124 8.40 2.94 22.04
C ASP A 124 8.19 3.10 20.54
N VAL A 125 7.09 2.52 20.03
CA VAL A 125 6.77 2.50 18.59
C VAL A 125 6.80 3.92 18.00
N ASN A 126 7.61 4.12 16.96
CA ASN A 126 7.75 5.36 16.19
C ASN A 126 8.18 6.61 17.01
N ARG A 127 8.54 6.45 18.28
CA ARG A 127 8.94 7.58 19.13
C ARG A 127 10.40 7.95 18.93
N GLY A 128 10.63 9.13 18.34
CA GLY A 128 11.97 9.62 18.04
C GLY A 128 12.68 8.81 16.96
N PHE A 129 11.92 8.17 16.08
CA PHE A 129 12.44 7.49 14.89
C PHE A 129 12.61 8.51 13.77
N SER A 130 13.67 8.33 12.98
CA SER A 130 13.84 9.03 11.69
C SER A 130 12.78 8.56 10.66
N GLY A 131 12.67 9.25 9.52
CA GLY A 131 11.74 8.87 8.46
C GLY A 131 11.94 7.43 7.97
N GLY A 132 13.18 7.02 7.71
CA GLY A 132 13.51 5.66 7.29
C GLY A 132 13.23 4.62 8.37
N GLU A 133 13.53 4.92 9.64
CA GLU A 133 13.22 4.05 10.78
C GLU A 133 11.70 3.86 10.95
N ILE A 134 10.91 4.92 10.75
CA ILE A 134 9.44 4.82 10.76
C ILE A 134 8.96 3.86 9.68
N LYS A 135 9.47 3.96 8.45
CA LYS A 135 9.10 3.06 7.36
C LYS A 135 9.48 1.61 7.64
N ARG A 136 10.68 1.37 8.19
CA ARG A 136 11.09 0.02 8.63
C ARG A 136 10.22 -0.51 9.76
N SER A 137 9.84 0.34 10.72
CA SER A 137 8.89 -0.03 11.80
C SER A 137 7.53 -0.46 11.26
N GLU A 138 7.01 0.21 10.23
CA GLU A 138 5.77 -0.17 9.56
C GLU A 138 5.90 -1.51 8.83
N MET A 139 7.04 -1.75 8.15
CA MET A 139 7.30 -3.06 7.53
C MET A 139 7.37 -4.19 8.57
N VAL A 140 7.99 -3.96 9.74
CA VAL A 140 7.99 -4.91 10.86
C VAL A 140 6.55 -5.27 11.28
N GLN A 141 5.66 -4.28 11.39
CA GLN A 141 4.27 -4.49 11.77
C GLN A 141 3.50 -5.28 10.69
N LEU A 142 3.68 -4.95 9.42
CA LEU A 142 3.05 -5.68 8.30
C LEU A 142 3.59 -7.11 8.16
N LEU A 143 4.89 -7.33 8.37
CA LEU A 143 5.49 -8.67 8.39
C LEU A 143 4.94 -9.52 9.53
N ALA A 144 4.62 -8.92 10.68
CA ALA A 144 3.96 -9.60 11.79
C ALA A 144 2.47 -9.91 11.48
N GLN A 145 1.76 -8.96 10.88
CA GLN A 145 0.35 -9.09 10.50
C GLN A 145 0.13 -10.11 9.36
N GLN A 146 1.07 -10.19 8.41
CA GLN A 146 0.99 -11.04 7.21
C GLN A 146 -0.34 -10.87 6.43
N PRO A 147 -0.73 -9.67 6.05
CA PRO A 147 -2.01 -9.42 5.39
C PRO A 147 -2.12 -10.18 4.05
N ASP A 148 -3.36 -10.37 3.58
CA ASP A 148 -3.64 -10.92 2.25
C ASP A 148 -3.63 -9.83 1.17
N LEU A 149 -3.96 -8.59 1.56
CA LEU A 149 -3.78 -7.39 0.75
C LEU A 149 -2.93 -6.38 1.53
N VAL A 150 -1.73 -6.10 1.04
CA VAL A 150 -0.86 -5.05 1.59
C VAL A 150 -1.02 -3.75 0.79
N MET A 151 -1.21 -2.64 1.49
CA MET A 151 -1.35 -1.32 0.90
C MET A 151 -0.26 -0.39 1.45
N LEU A 152 0.51 0.22 0.55
CA LEU A 152 1.65 1.06 0.90
C LEU A 152 1.54 2.42 0.24
N ASP A 153 1.58 3.47 1.06
CA ASP A 153 1.55 4.85 0.60
C ASP A 153 2.95 5.47 0.69
N GLU A 154 3.62 5.59 -0.46
CA GLU A 154 4.97 6.14 -0.61
C GLU A 154 6.00 5.48 0.34
N PRO A 155 6.21 4.16 0.25
CA PRO A 155 7.14 3.46 1.14
C PRO A 155 8.60 3.89 0.95
N ASP A 156 8.94 4.50 -0.19
CA ASP A 156 10.26 4.98 -0.58
C ASP A 156 10.49 6.48 -0.26
N SER A 157 9.48 7.19 0.22
CA SER A 157 9.60 8.62 0.49
C SER A 157 10.48 8.90 1.72
N GLY A 158 11.57 9.68 1.51
CA GLY A 158 12.49 10.06 2.58
C GLY A 158 13.36 8.91 3.12
N VAL A 159 13.54 7.87 2.33
CA VAL A 159 14.35 6.69 2.65
C VAL A 159 15.63 6.69 1.79
N ASP A 160 16.77 6.35 2.39
CA ASP A 160 18.03 6.16 1.67
C ASP A 160 18.05 4.85 0.87
N LEU A 161 19.04 4.72 -0.04
CA LEU A 161 19.11 3.59 -0.98
C LEU A 161 19.24 2.22 -0.30
N GLU A 162 19.94 2.13 0.83
CA GLU A 162 20.11 0.87 1.56
C GLU A 162 18.79 0.42 2.19
N ASN A 163 18.09 1.35 2.80
CA ASN A 163 16.78 1.10 3.40
C ASN A 163 15.68 0.85 2.36
N ILE A 164 15.72 1.49 1.17
CA ILE A 164 14.79 1.19 0.07
C ILE A 164 14.88 -0.28 -0.35
N LYS A 165 16.09 -0.84 -0.42
CA LYS A 165 16.29 -2.26 -0.74
C LYS A 165 15.63 -3.17 0.31
N LEU A 166 15.87 -2.92 1.60
CA LEU A 166 15.24 -3.67 2.69
C LEU A 166 13.71 -3.63 2.63
N ILE A 167 13.16 -2.46 2.35
CA ILE A 167 11.70 -2.27 2.18
C ILE A 167 11.21 -3.04 0.96
N GLY A 168 11.90 -2.97 -0.18
CA GLY A 168 11.56 -3.71 -1.40
C GLY A 168 11.55 -5.21 -1.18
N ASP A 169 12.55 -5.76 -0.49
CA ASP A 169 12.64 -7.18 -0.14
C ASP A 169 11.48 -7.59 0.79
N ALA A 170 11.12 -6.76 1.76
CA ALA A 170 9.99 -6.99 2.64
C ALA A 170 8.66 -6.99 1.87
N ILE A 171 8.48 -6.06 0.92
CA ILE A 171 7.30 -6.00 0.04
C ILE A 171 7.22 -7.27 -0.83
N ASN A 172 8.33 -7.70 -1.43
CA ASN A 172 8.36 -8.93 -2.22
C ASN A 172 7.94 -10.16 -1.40
N GLN A 173 8.38 -10.24 -0.14
CA GLN A 173 7.93 -11.29 0.78
C GLN A 173 6.44 -11.19 1.10
N LEU A 174 5.96 -9.99 1.50
CA LEU A 174 4.56 -9.74 1.84
C LEU A 174 3.62 -10.08 0.67
N THR A 175 4.07 -9.86 -0.56
CA THR A 175 3.32 -10.13 -1.80
C THR A 175 3.71 -11.45 -2.46
N GLN A 176 4.51 -12.29 -1.78
CA GLN A 176 4.93 -13.62 -2.24
C GLN A 176 5.63 -13.60 -3.63
N LYS A 177 6.41 -12.56 -3.95
CA LYS A 177 7.08 -12.46 -5.26
C LYS A 177 8.25 -13.43 -5.43
N ASP A 178 8.73 -14.06 -4.37
CA ASP A 178 9.67 -15.17 -4.30
C ASP A 178 9.01 -16.53 -4.59
N VAL A 179 7.67 -16.59 -4.58
CA VAL A 179 6.88 -17.79 -4.88
C VAL A 179 6.46 -17.80 -6.35
N ARG A 180 6.29 -19.01 -6.93
CA ARG A 180 5.77 -19.16 -8.30
C ARG A 180 4.44 -18.44 -8.48
N PRO A 181 4.20 -17.71 -9.60
CA PRO A 181 2.99 -16.90 -9.78
C PRO A 181 1.67 -17.64 -9.52
N SER A 182 1.57 -18.91 -9.97
CA SER A 182 0.37 -19.74 -9.78
C SER A 182 0.07 -20.13 -8.33
N LEU A 183 1.02 -19.94 -7.42
CA LEU A 183 0.89 -20.27 -6.00
C LEU A 183 0.73 -19.03 -5.12
N ARG A 184 0.81 -17.84 -5.70
CA ARG A 184 0.66 -16.58 -4.94
C ARG A 184 -0.78 -16.35 -4.59
N THR A 185 -1.01 -16.03 -3.33
CA THR A 185 -2.34 -15.71 -2.79
C THR A 185 -2.43 -14.29 -2.23
N LYS A 186 -1.27 -13.68 -1.94
CA LYS A 186 -1.19 -12.34 -1.34
C LYS A 186 -1.00 -11.28 -2.42
N SER A 187 -1.68 -10.15 -2.26
CA SER A 187 -1.73 -9.07 -3.24
C SER A 187 -1.26 -7.75 -2.64
N GLY A 188 -0.94 -6.77 -3.50
CA GLY A 188 -0.47 -5.47 -3.05
C GLY A 188 -0.95 -4.30 -3.91
N ILE A 189 -1.08 -3.14 -3.26
CA ILE A 189 -1.20 -1.82 -3.93
C ILE A 189 -0.12 -0.93 -3.37
N ILE A 190 0.72 -0.38 -4.23
CA ILE A 190 1.82 0.49 -3.84
C ILE A 190 1.69 1.83 -4.56
N ILE A 191 1.58 2.91 -3.80
CA ILE A 191 1.69 4.27 -4.34
C ILE A 191 3.16 4.66 -4.31
N THR A 192 3.68 5.14 -5.43
CA THR A 192 5.02 5.75 -5.50
C THR A 192 5.01 6.91 -6.49
N HIS A 193 5.79 7.95 -6.21
CA HIS A 193 5.94 9.10 -7.11
C HIS A 193 7.05 8.94 -8.13
N PHE A 194 8.18 8.41 -7.70
CA PHE A 194 9.40 8.35 -8.52
C PHE A 194 9.69 6.96 -9.07
N GLY A 195 8.98 5.94 -8.55
CA GLY A 195 9.16 4.56 -8.97
C GLY A 195 10.49 3.92 -8.53
N HIS A 196 11.31 4.57 -7.68
CA HIS A 196 12.58 4.00 -7.22
C HIS A 196 12.41 2.66 -6.51
N ILE A 197 11.32 2.50 -5.75
CA ILE A 197 11.01 1.23 -5.10
C ILE A 197 10.78 0.09 -6.10
N LEU A 198 10.35 0.40 -7.33
CA LEU A 198 10.09 -0.61 -8.37
C LEU A 198 11.37 -1.26 -8.90
N ASP A 199 12.55 -0.67 -8.65
CA ASP A 199 13.84 -1.30 -8.97
C ASP A 199 14.15 -2.46 -8.02
N TYR A 200 13.50 -2.49 -6.85
CA TYR A 200 13.71 -3.48 -5.78
C TYR A 200 12.52 -4.41 -5.54
N MET A 201 11.37 -4.15 -6.16
CA MET A 201 10.19 -4.98 -6.03
C MET A 201 9.54 -5.29 -7.38
N ARG A 202 8.77 -6.39 -7.44
CA ARG A 202 8.08 -6.80 -8.66
C ARG A 202 6.62 -6.37 -8.63
N THR A 203 6.19 -5.68 -9.68
CA THR A 203 4.79 -5.30 -9.92
C THR A 203 4.26 -5.98 -11.18
N ASP A 204 2.98 -6.36 -11.16
CA ASP A 204 2.33 -7.05 -12.29
C ASP A 204 1.61 -6.06 -13.18
N ARG A 205 1.09 -4.96 -12.62
CA ARG A 205 0.36 -3.94 -13.35
C ARG A 205 0.57 -2.55 -12.72
N ALA A 206 0.42 -1.52 -13.53
CA ALA A 206 0.43 -0.15 -13.05
C ALA A 206 -0.81 0.61 -13.50
N HIS A 207 -1.19 1.62 -12.73
CA HIS A 207 -2.33 2.50 -13.00
C HIS A 207 -1.90 3.95 -12.86
N VAL A 208 -2.51 4.82 -13.65
CA VAL A 208 -2.37 6.27 -13.53
C VAL A 208 -3.69 6.87 -13.06
N MET A 209 -3.61 7.64 -11.97
CA MET A 209 -4.76 8.35 -11.41
C MET A 209 -4.65 9.85 -11.68
N LEU A 210 -5.66 10.42 -12.33
CA LEU A 210 -5.83 11.86 -12.56
C LEU A 210 -7.26 12.26 -12.21
N GLY A 211 -7.43 13.46 -11.65
CA GLY A 211 -8.75 14.02 -11.38
C GLY A 211 -9.68 13.15 -10.52
N GLY A 212 -9.14 12.30 -9.65
CA GLY A 212 -9.94 11.42 -8.80
C GLY A 212 -10.40 10.11 -9.46
N SER A 213 -9.89 9.78 -10.64
CA SER A 213 -10.24 8.56 -11.39
C SER A 213 -9.00 7.84 -11.89
N ILE A 214 -9.08 6.52 -12.10
CA ILE A 214 -8.04 5.76 -12.80
C ILE A 214 -8.28 5.95 -14.31
N VAL A 215 -7.31 6.55 -14.99
CA VAL A 215 -7.44 6.94 -16.41
C VAL A 215 -6.60 6.09 -17.35
N CYS A 216 -5.61 5.36 -16.82
CA CYS A 216 -4.77 4.47 -17.60
C CYS A 216 -4.32 3.27 -16.77
N SER A 217 -4.16 2.12 -17.42
CA SER A 217 -3.69 0.89 -16.79
C SER A 217 -2.88 0.07 -17.78
N GLY A 218 -1.71 -0.44 -17.36
CA GLY A 218 -0.85 -1.17 -18.28
C GLY A 218 0.37 -1.82 -17.62
N ASN A 219 1.38 -2.08 -18.44
CA ASN A 219 2.66 -2.62 -18.00
C ASN A 219 3.39 -1.57 -17.13
N PRO A 220 3.90 -1.95 -15.94
CA PRO A 220 4.55 -1.00 -15.03
C PRO A 220 5.75 -0.28 -15.63
N ALA A 221 6.61 -0.99 -16.38
CA ALA A 221 7.81 -0.42 -16.97
C ALA A 221 7.46 0.59 -18.09
N GLU A 222 6.48 0.27 -18.94
CA GLU A 222 6.01 1.14 -20.01
C GLU A 222 5.38 2.42 -19.47
N ILE A 223 4.49 2.28 -18.48
CA ILE A 223 3.83 3.42 -17.82
C ILE A 223 4.87 4.32 -17.16
N LEU A 224 5.83 3.75 -16.41
CA LEU A 224 6.87 4.53 -15.74
C LEU A 224 7.80 5.25 -16.75
N ASP A 225 8.18 4.58 -17.83
CA ASP A 225 8.99 5.17 -18.90
C ASP A 225 8.26 6.34 -19.58
N GLN A 226 6.99 6.16 -19.90
CA GLN A 226 6.17 7.23 -20.49
C GLN A 226 5.95 8.40 -19.53
N ILE A 227 5.73 8.15 -18.23
CA ILE A 227 5.65 9.22 -17.23
C ILE A 227 6.95 10.00 -17.15
N LYS A 228 8.11 9.34 -17.17
CA LYS A 228 9.43 9.99 -17.15
C LYS A 228 9.70 10.84 -18.40
N LYS A 229 9.24 10.40 -19.57
CA LYS A 229 9.45 11.09 -20.85
C LYS A 229 8.46 12.22 -21.11
N ASN A 230 7.18 11.98 -20.86
CA ASN A 230 6.08 12.80 -21.36
C ASN A 230 5.17 13.34 -20.23
N GLY A 231 5.49 13.07 -18.96
CA GLY A 231 4.61 13.39 -17.83
C GLY A 231 3.37 12.51 -17.78
N TYR A 232 2.51 12.75 -16.80
CA TYR A 232 1.31 11.91 -16.57
C TYR A 232 0.28 12.04 -17.71
N GLU A 233 0.00 13.28 -18.16
CA GLU A 233 -0.97 13.52 -19.26
C GLU A 233 -0.48 12.93 -20.58
N GLY A 234 0.82 13.09 -20.90
CA GLY A 234 1.43 12.50 -22.08
C GLY A 234 1.43 10.97 -22.04
N CYS A 235 1.64 10.35 -20.86
CA CYS A 235 1.52 8.91 -20.69
C CYS A 235 0.11 8.43 -21.02
N VAL A 236 -0.93 9.09 -20.51
CA VAL A 236 -2.33 8.73 -20.78
C VAL A 236 -2.65 8.86 -22.27
N ALA A 237 -2.25 9.96 -22.91
CA ALA A 237 -2.48 10.18 -24.35
C ALA A 237 -1.82 9.11 -25.23
N CYS A 238 -0.63 8.62 -24.83
CA CYS A 238 0.12 7.62 -25.61
C CYS A 238 -0.36 6.18 -25.41
N LEU A 239 -0.65 5.78 -24.16
CA LEU A 239 -0.93 4.39 -23.81
C LEU A 239 -2.42 4.06 -23.67
N CYS A 240 -3.24 5.05 -23.34
CA CYS A 240 -4.66 4.88 -23.08
C CYS A 240 -5.46 6.00 -23.74
N PRO A 241 -5.39 6.15 -25.09
CA PRO A 241 -6.21 7.13 -25.77
C PRO A 241 -7.70 6.86 -25.51
N ALA A 242 -8.47 7.94 -25.36
CA ALA A 242 -9.91 7.92 -25.07
C ALA A 242 -10.73 7.24 -26.15
#